data_5bd4d72ce120e77c9450a2335125ac14
#
_entry.id   5bd4d72ce120e77c9450a2335125ac14
#
_cell.length_a   1.000
_cell.length_b   1.000
_cell.length_c   1.000
_cell.angle_alpha   90.00
_cell.angle_beta   90.00
_cell.angle_gamma   90.00
#
_symmetry.space_group_name_H-M   'P 1'
#
loop_
_entity.id
_entity.type
_entity.pdbx_description
1 polymer ?
#
loop_
_entity_poly.entity_id
_entity_poly.type
_entity_poly.pdbx_seq_one_letter_code
_entity_poly.pdbx_strand_id
1 'polypeptide(L)'
;MKSLKEILGSKNILTVKSGTSIYDVTCFMAKHNIGLVPVIAEDGQLLGVFSERDLVRRVIAQELDLKNTSVNDVMTKDLLVADINQSHEQCLIKMKEKGTRHILIIDKEKLVGILSIKDLLEVDIKITCRV
;
A
#
# COMPACT_ATOMS: atom_id res chain seq x y z
N MET A 1 -2.74 23.74 -5.20
CA MET A 1 -2.38 22.53 -4.45
C MET A 1 -2.84 21.30 -5.21
N LYS A 2 -2.00 20.28 -5.31
CA LYS A 2 -2.36 19.08 -6.05
C LYS A 2 -3.40 18.25 -5.31
N SER A 3 -4.41 17.77 -6.05
CA SER A 3 -5.36 16.80 -5.54
C SER A 3 -4.70 15.42 -5.42
N LEU A 4 -5.31 14.51 -4.68
CA LEU A 4 -4.82 13.13 -4.62
C LEU A 4 -4.80 12.49 -6.01
N LYS A 5 -5.79 12.79 -6.82
CA LYS A 5 -5.86 12.29 -8.20
C LYS A 5 -4.65 12.74 -9.03
N GLU A 6 -4.23 13.99 -8.89
CA GLU A 6 -3.06 14.51 -9.57
C GLU A 6 -1.77 13.89 -9.05
N ILE A 7 -1.66 13.67 -7.72
CA ILE A 7 -0.50 13.04 -7.11
C ILE A 7 -0.36 11.60 -7.56
N LEU A 8 -1.48 10.86 -7.64
CA LEU A 8 -1.48 9.48 -8.14
C LEU A 8 -1.08 9.41 -9.61
N GLY A 9 -1.50 10.38 -10.40
CA GLY A 9 -1.22 10.42 -11.82
C GLY A 9 -1.79 9.21 -12.56
N SER A 10 -1.06 8.70 -13.53
CA SER A 10 -1.45 7.55 -14.35
C SER A 10 -0.73 6.26 -13.94
N LYS A 11 -0.18 6.21 -12.73
CA LYS A 11 0.54 5.03 -12.27
C LYS A 11 -0.41 3.83 -12.14
N ASN A 12 0.01 2.70 -12.72
CA ASN A 12 -0.72 1.45 -12.54
C ASN A 12 -0.52 0.94 -11.11
N ILE A 13 -1.59 0.43 -10.53
CA ILE A 13 -1.52 -0.17 -9.21
C ILE A 13 -1.01 -1.59 -9.36
N LEU A 14 0.06 -1.92 -8.63
CA LEU A 14 0.56 -3.28 -8.57
C LEU A 14 -0.13 -3.98 -7.41
N THR A 15 -0.83 -5.06 -7.70
CA THR A 15 -1.58 -5.84 -6.70
C THR A 15 -1.28 -7.33 -6.88
N VAL A 16 -1.58 -8.11 -5.84
CA VAL A 16 -1.52 -9.56 -5.93
C VAL A 16 -2.89 -10.13 -5.60
N LYS A 17 -3.15 -11.33 -6.13
CA LYS A 17 -4.43 -11.99 -5.92
C LYS A 17 -4.46 -12.73 -4.59
N SER A 18 -5.65 -12.80 -4.00
CA SER A 18 -5.94 -13.64 -2.86
C SER A 18 -5.46 -15.07 -3.11
N GLY A 19 -4.85 -15.68 -2.11
CA GLY A 19 -4.37 -17.05 -2.20
C GLY A 19 -2.95 -17.23 -2.76
N THR A 20 -2.33 -16.15 -3.24
CA THR A 20 -0.97 -16.20 -3.75
C THR A 20 0.00 -16.60 -2.62
N SER A 21 0.95 -17.49 -2.90
CA SER A 21 1.95 -17.89 -1.90
C SER A 21 2.84 -16.71 -1.53
N ILE A 22 3.34 -16.71 -0.30
CA ILE A 22 4.23 -15.65 0.16
C ILE A 22 5.49 -15.61 -0.70
N TYR A 23 5.97 -16.78 -1.16
CA TYR A 23 7.13 -16.84 -2.04
C TYR A 23 6.87 -16.02 -3.31
N ASP A 24 5.73 -16.25 -3.98
CA ASP A 24 5.38 -15.54 -5.21
C ASP A 24 5.15 -14.06 -4.97
N VAL A 25 4.52 -13.70 -3.86
CA VAL A 25 4.33 -12.29 -3.48
C VAL A 25 5.69 -11.61 -3.28
N THR A 26 6.60 -12.28 -2.58
CA THR A 26 7.96 -11.75 -2.32
C THR A 26 8.72 -11.55 -3.62
N CYS A 27 8.66 -12.51 -4.53
CA CYS A 27 9.29 -12.39 -5.85
C CYS A 27 8.70 -11.23 -6.65
N PHE A 28 7.38 -11.04 -6.59
CA PHE A 28 6.70 -9.94 -7.25
C PHE A 28 7.17 -8.59 -6.69
N MET A 29 7.25 -8.48 -5.36
CA MET A 29 7.72 -7.26 -4.71
C MET A 29 9.17 -6.94 -5.08
N ALA A 30 10.03 -7.96 -5.09
CA ALA A 30 11.43 -7.78 -5.47
C ALA A 30 11.57 -7.34 -6.93
N LYS A 31 10.82 -7.98 -7.83
CA LYS A 31 10.83 -7.64 -9.26
C LYS A 31 10.43 -6.20 -9.51
N HIS A 32 9.43 -5.70 -8.80
CA HIS A 32 8.90 -4.36 -8.98
C HIS A 32 9.49 -3.32 -8.03
N ASN A 33 10.42 -3.74 -7.18
CA ASN A 33 11.08 -2.86 -6.19
C ASN A 33 10.09 -2.10 -5.32
N ILE A 34 9.11 -2.82 -4.79
CA ILE A 34 8.08 -2.24 -3.91
C ILE A 34 8.12 -2.92 -2.54
N GLY A 35 7.86 -2.15 -1.50
CA GLY A 35 7.89 -2.62 -0.11
C GLY A 35 6.52 -2.96 0.46
N LEU A 36 5.45 -2.73 -0.31
CA LEU A 36 4.09 -2.99 0.11
C LEU A 36 3.23 -3.28 -1.12
N VAL A 37 2.34 -4.26 -1.01
CA VAL A 37 1.45 -4.63 -2.11
C VAL A 37 0.06 -4.92 -1.57
N PRO A 38 -1.00 -4.38 -2.21
CA PRO A 38 -2.38 -4.74 -1.86
C PRO A 38 -2.71 -6.15 -2.32
N VAL A 39 -3.53 -6.83 -1.53
CA VAL A 39 -4.07 -8.16 -1.84
C VAL A 39 -5.53 -7.99 -2.19
N ILE A 40 -5.93 -8.41 -3.37
CA ILE A 40 -7.29 -8.25 -3.87
C ILE A 40 -7.94 -9.59 -4.17
N ALA A 41 -9.27 -9.64 -3.97
CA ALA A 41 -10.08 -10.79 -4.35
C ALA A 41 -10.34 -10.77 -5.87
N GLU A 42 -10.88 -11.87 -6.42
CA GLU A 42 -11.20 -11.97 -7.84
C GLU A 42 -12.17 -10.88 -8.31
N ASP A 43 -13.08 -10.47 -7.45
CA ASP A 43 -14.03 -9.40 -7.75
C ASP A 43 -13.43 -7.99 -7.62
N GLY A 44 -12.14 -7.89 -7.30
CA GLY A 44 -11.44 -6.62 -7.14
C GLY A 44 -11.51 -6.02 -5.74
N GLN A 45 -12.17 -6.68 -4.80
CA GLN A 45 -12.29 -6.18 -3.43
C GLN A 45 -10.93 -6.23 -2.73
N LEU A 46 -10.56 -5.13 -2.06
CA LEU A 46 -9.34 -5.06 -1.26
C LEU A 46 -9.51 -5.89 0.01
N LEU A 47 -8.62 -6.86 0.22
CA LEU A 47 -8.67 -7.76 1.37
C LEU A 47 -7.64 -7.40 2.44
N GLY A 48 -6.50 -6.89 2.04
CA GLY A 48 -5.42 -6.55 2.95
C GLY A 48 -4.21 -6.04 2.20
N VAL A 49 -3.12 -5.83 2.92
CA VAL A 49 -1.84 -5.47 2.33
C VAL A 49 -0.75 -6.37 2.91
N PHE A 50 0.27 -6.63 2.10
CA PHE A 50 1.45 -7.36 2.54
C PHE A 50 2.67 -6.48 2.33
N SER A 51 3.51 -6.37 3.37
CA SER A 51 4.68 -5.49 3.38
C SER A 51 5.95 -6.25 3.69
N GLU A 52 7.12 -5.63 3.41
CA GLU A 52 8.41 -6.15 3.83
C GLU A 52 8.46 -6.38 5.34
N ARG A 53 7.80 -5.52 6.10
CA ARG A 53 7.69 -5.67 7.56
C ARG A 53 6.93 -6.94 7.93
N ASP A 54 5.84 -7.24 7.23
CA ASP A 54 5.08 -8.47 7.43
C ASP A 54 5.94 -9.69 7.09
N LEU A 55 6.72 -9.63 6.03
CA LEU A 55 7.62 -10.71 5.64
C LEU A 55 8.61 -11.03 6.76
N VAL A 56 9.23 -10.00 7.33
CA VAL A 56 10.21 -10.19 8.40
C VAL A 56 9.55 -10.70 9.69
N ARG A 57 8.48 -10.05 10.13
CA ARG A 57 7.88 -10.28 11.44
C ARG A 57 6.91 -11.44 11.51
N ARG A 58 6.10 -11.62 10.46
CA ARG A 58 5.02 -12.62 10.45
C ARG A 58 5.36 -13.88 9.71
N VAL A 59 6.37 -13.83 8.86
CA VAL A 59 6.76 -14.98 8.03
C VAL A 59 8.12 -15.53 8.45
N ILE A 60 9.17 -14.77 8.26
CA ILE A 60 10.53 -15.27 8.50
C ILE A 60 10.77 -15.50 9.99
N ALA A 61 10.43 -14.55 10.85
CA ALA A 61 10.59 -14.70 12.30
C ALA A 61 9.75 -15.82 12.89
N GLN A 62 8.66 -16.20 12.22
CA GLN A 62 7.76 -17.27 12.65
C GLN A 62 8.08 -18.60 11.97
N GLU A 63 9.14 -18.64 11.17
CA GLU A 63 9.59 -19.85 10.48
C GLU A 63 8.53 -20.51 9.58
N LEU A 64 7.68 -19.68 8.95
CA LEU A 64 6.65 -20.20 8.07
C LEU A 64 7.23 -20.64 6.72
N ASP A 65 6.61 -21.63 6.11
CA ASP A 65 6.99 -22.13 4.79
C ASP A 65 6.52 -21.16 3.72
N LEU A 66 7.45 -20.49 3.04
CA LEU A 66 7.16 -19.47 2.05
C LEU A 66 6.31 -19.98 0.89
N LYS A 67 6.54 -21.22 0.45
CA LYS A 67 5.87 -21.76 -0.74
C LYS A 67 4.50 -22.35 -0.44
N ASN A 68 4.26 -22.73 0.81
CA ASN A 68 3.01 -23.36 1.23
C ASN A 68 2.13 -22.50 2.13
N THR A 69 2.50 -21.24 2.33
CA THR A 69 1.70 -20.30 3.12
C THR A 69 1.07 -19.26 2.20
N SER A 70 -0.24 -19.10 2.30
CA SER A 70 -0.97 -18.09 1.55
C SER A 70 -0.72 -16.70 2.14
N VAL A 71 -0.63 -15.69 1.29
CA VAL A 71 -0.54 -14.30 1.72
C VAL A 71 -1.72 -13.90 2.60
N ASN A 72 -2.88 -14.52 2.41
CA ASN A 72 -4.08 -14.25 3.21
C ASN A 72 -3.87 -14.52 4.71
N ASP A 73 -2.99 -15.46 5.04
CA ASP A 73 -2.77 -15.87 6.44
C ASP A 73 -1.89 -14.89 7.20
N VAL A 74 -1.13 -14.05 6.49
CA VAL A 74 -0.12 -13.18 7.10
C VAL A 74 -0.25 -11.71 6.71
N MET A 75 -1.14 -11.37 5.81
CA MET A 75 -1.35 -9.97 5.40
C MET A 75 -1.95 -9.14 6.53
N THR A 76 -1.74 -7.83 6.47
CA THR A 76 -2.35 -6.88 7.38
C THR A 76 -3.74 -6.53 6.87
N LYS A 77 -4.75 -6.70 7.71
CA LYS A 77 -6.16 -6.42 7.38
C LYS A 77 -6.66 -5.10 7.92
N ASP A 78 -5.98 -4.54 8.90
CA ASP A 78 -6.31 -3.23 9.48
C ASP A 78 -5.71 -2.14 8.58
N LEU A 79 -6.49 -1.71 7.59
CA LEU A 79 -6.03 -0.86 6.52
C LEU A 79 -6.29 0.61 6.80
N LEU A 80 -5.32 1.45 6.46
CA LEU A 80 -5.52 2.90 6.44
C LEU A 80 -5.92 3.31 5.03
N VAL A 81 -7.11 3.85 4.88
CA VAL A 81 -7.64 4.26 3.60
C VAL A 81 -8.08 5.72 3.63
N ALA A 82 -8.03 6.37 2.48
CA ALA A 82 -8.58 7.69 2.28
C ALA A 82 -9.38 7.70 0.98
N ASP A 83 -10.44 8.49 0.97
CA ASP A 83 -11.21 8.74 -0.25
C ASP A 83 -10.42 9.67 -1.16
N ILE A 84 -10.52 9.48 -2.47
CA ILE A 84 -9.77 10.28 -3.46
C ILE A 84 -10.06 11.78 -3.35
N ASN A 85 -11.18 12.15 -2.75
CA ASN A 85 -11.55 13.56 -2.56
C ASN A 85 -10.99 14.19 -1.29
N GLN A 86 -10.33 13.41 -0.44
CA GLN A 86 -9.66 13.96 0.74
C GLN A 86 -8.38 14.70 0.34
N SER A 87 -7.96 15.65 1.17
CA SER A 87 -6.73 16.40 0.91
C SER A 87 -5.49 15.60 1.29
N HIS A 88 -4.34 15.99 0.75
CA HIS A 88 -3.08 15.35 1.12
C HIS A 88 -2.72 15.62 2.59
N GLU A 89 -3.11 16.77 3.13
CA GLU A 89 -2.91 17.06 4.55
C GLU A 89 -3.71 16.12 5.43
N GLN A 90 -4.95 15.81 5.07
CA GLN A 90 -5.77 14.85 5.80
C GLN A 90 -5.15 13.47 5.77
N CYS A 91 -4.56 13.08 4.64
CA CYS A 91 -3.85 11.81 4.51
C CYS A 91 -2.63 11.75 5.43
N LEU A 92 -1.84 12.82 5.47
CA LEU A 92 -0.67 12.90 6.36
C LEU A 92 -1.05 12.79 7.83
N ILE A 93 -2.14 13.44 8.23
CA ILE A 93 -2.65 13.37 9.60
C ILE A 93 -3.04 11.93 9.94
N LYS A 94 -3.79 11.27 9.08
CA LYS A 94 -4.20 9.88 9.27
C LYS A 94 -3.00 8.94 9.40
N MET A 95 -2.00 9.13 8.55
CA MET A 95 -0.80 8.31 8.56
C MET A 95 0.00 8.51 9.85
N LYS A 96 0.12 9.74 10.31
CA LYS A 96 0.80 10.06 11.55
C LYS A 96 0.09 9.43 12.75
N GLU A 97 -1.23 9.57 12.82
CA GLU A 97 -2.02 9.00 13.91
C GLU A 97 -1.91 7.48 13.99
N LYS A 98 -1.90 6.82 12.84
CA LYS A 98 -1.79 5.36 12.78
C LYS A 98 -0.35 4.86 12.84
N GLY A 99 0.62 5.73 12.56
CA GLY A 99 2.04 5.34 12.54
C GLY A 99 2.41 4.52 11.31
N THR A 100 1.76 4.74 10.18
CA THR A 100 2.05 4.05 8.93
C THR A 100 2.70 4.97 7.92
N ARG A 101 3.41 4.39 6.95
CA ARG A 101 4.09 5.14 5.88
C ARG A 101 3.36 5.11 4.56
N HIS A 102 2.24 4.40 4.48
CA HIS A 102 1.45 4.24 3.27
C HIS A 102 -0.02 4.44 3.59
N ILE A 103 -0.75 4.94 2.62
CA ILE A 103 -2.20 5.07 2.69
C ILE A 103 -2.79 4.61 1.37
N LEU A 104 -3.86 3.83 1.45
CA LEU A 104 -4.57 3.34 0.29
C LEU A 104 -5.63 4.36 -0.10
N ILE A 105 -5.72 4.64 -1.39
CA ILE A 105 -6.68 5.61 -1.90
C ILE A 105 -7.80 4.87 -2.61
N ILE A 106 -9.03 5.17 -2.20
CA ILE A 106 -10.23 4.54 -2.77
C ILE A 106 -11.10 5.58 -3.45
N ASP A 107 -11.78 5.13 -4.49
CA ASP A 107 -12.80 5.91 -5.20
C ASP A 107 -13.98 4.99 -5.43
N LYS A 108 -15.13 5.32 -4.84
CA LYS A 108 -16.35 4.50 -4.93
C LYS A 108 -16.08 3.03 -4.58
N GLU A 109 -15.45 2.82 -3.45
CA GLU A 109 -15.11 1.51 -2.89
C GLU A 109 -14.05 0.71 -3.66
N LYS A 110 -13.49 1.29 -4.73
CA LYS A 110 -12.43 0.64 -5.50
C LYS A 110 -11.07 1.23 -5.16
N LEU A 111 -10.08 0.37 -5.03
CA LEU A 111 -8.71 0.81 -4.85
C LEU A 111 -8.21 1.48 -6.12
N VAL A 112 -7.82 2.75 -6.02
CA VAL A 112 -7.30 3.52 -7.17
C VAL A 112 -5.83 3.90 -7.02
N GLY A 113 -5.25 3.71 -5.86
CA GLY A 113 -3.82 3.96 -5.70
C GLY A 113 -3.31 3.73 -4.30
N ILE A 114 -2.00 3.84 -4.17
CA ILE A 114 -1.28 3.82 -2.89
C ILE A 114 -0.37 5.02 -2.88
N LEU A 115 -0.37 5.76 -1.80
CA LEU A 115 0.56 6.86 -1.61
C LEU A 115 1.45 6.58 -0.40
N SER A 116 2.74 6.84 -0.55
CA SER A 116 3.69 6.78 0.56
C SER A 116 3.79 8.16 1.19
N ILE A 117 4.32 8.20 2.41
CA ILE A 117 4.62 9.49 3.06
C ILE A 117 5.57 10.32 2.19
N LYS A 118 6.49 9.66 1.48
CA LYS A 118 7.41 10.32 0.56
C LYS A 118 6.66 11.02 -0.58
N ASP A 119 5.66 10.35 -1.17
CA ASP A 119 4.86 10.93 -2.25
C ASP A 119 4.17 12.21 -1.82
N LEU A 120 3.64 12.22 -0.60
CA LEU A 120 2.92 13.37 -0.06
C LEU A 120 3.85 14.50 0.36
N LEU A 121 4.99 14.17 0.94
CA LEU A 121 5.99 15.17 1.35
C LEU A 121 6.68 15.82 0.17
N GLU A 122 6.87 15.12 -0.93
CA GLU A 122 7.47 15.69 -2.14
C GLU A 122 6.65 16.86 -2.69
N VAL A 123 5.33 16.82 -2.53
CA VAL A 123 4.45 17.92 -2.91
C VAL A 123 4.79 19.18 -2.09
N ASP A 124 4.91 19.03 -0.77
CA ASP A 124 5.21 20.14 0.14
C ASP A 124 6.64 20.66 -0.06
N ILE A 125 7.61 19.74 -0.25
CA ILE A 125 9.00 20.11 -0.49
C ILE A 125 9.15 20.91 -1.78
N LYS A 126 8.47 20.51 -2.85
CA LYS A 126 8.50 21.23 -4.11
C LYS A 126 7.93 22.65 -3.98
N ILE A 127 6.89 22.82 -3.19
CA ILE A 127 6.31 24.12 -2.91
C ILE A 127 7.31 24.97 -2.14
N THR A 128 7.98 24.40 -1.13
CA THR A 128 8.94 25.09 -0.28
C THR A 128 10.20 25.48 -1.04
N CYS A 129 10.71 24.59 -1.89
CA CYS A 129 11.96 24.81 -2.63
C CYS A 129 11.86 25.79 -3.80
N ARG A 130 10.69 26.29 -4.10
CA ARG A 130 10.47 27.29 -5.14
C ARG A 130 10.66 28.72 -4.69
N VAL A 131 11.00 28.92 -3.47
CA VAL A 131 11.22 30.26 -2.92
C VAL A 131 12.56 30.83 -3.35
#